data_b539553bda8829eac005f7e4dbb73c1a
#
_entry.id   b539553bda8829eac005f7e4dbb73c1a
#
_cell.length_a   1.000
_cell.length_b   1.000
_cell.length_c   1.000
_cell.angle_alpha   90.00
_cell.angle_beta   90.00
_cell.angle_gamma   90.00
#
_symmetry.space_group_name_H-M   'P 1'
#
loop_
_entity.id
_entity.type
_entity.pdbx_description
1 polymer ?
#
loop_
_entity_poly.entity_id
_entity_poly.type
_entity_poly.pdbx_seq_one_letter_code
_entity_poly.pdbx_strand_id
1 'polypeptide(L)'
;MERREVRAARRARRFALLTVLAVVLVIALALTAFGGGTARNLAVLSVARTGVATQPYPQIVAVRGPVRLQMPVTQSATTAIGYHSASDGSLPLAPMGRQGNEGVVQRVFHAIFGGSGGHPVWYRLDGGSLSALDVGAPPGTDVYAPVDGTVVGIAPFVVAGKRFGSQVDIQPQNAPSLVVTLTQLRPDAALRVGDDVVSGRTKVGSVVDLSRVEHQALARYTNDAGDHVSIEVRPSAALVLN
;
A
#
# COMPACT_ATOMS: atom_id res chain seq x y z
N MET A 1 -3.55 33.16 -60.67
CA MET A 1 -2.83 32.06 -60.00
C MET A 1 -3.27 31.87 -58.54
N GLU A 2 -3.60 32.87 -57.78
CA GLU A 2 -3.98 32.83 -56.33
C GLU A 2 -5.16 31.92 -55.96
N ARG A 3 -6.15 31.75 -56.79
CA ARG A 3 -7.35 30.93 -56.44
C ARG A 3 -7.08 29.42 -56.34
N ARG A 4 -6.00 28.94 -57.00
CA ARG A 4 -5.61 27.51 -56.94
C ARG A 4 -4.87 27.18 -55.62
N GLU A 5 -4.04 28.06 -55.15
CA GLU A 5 -3.28 27.89 -53.90
C GLU A 5 -4.17 27.89 -52.65
N VAL A 6 -5.18 28.76 -52.61
CA VAL A 6 -6.17 28.82 -51.52
C VAL A 6 -6.98 27.53 -51.43
N ARG A 7 -7.30 26.93 -52.60
CA ARG A 7 -8.03 25.65 -52.62
C ARG A 7 -7.16 24.47 -52.19
N ALA A 8 -5.87 24.47 -52.53
CA ALA A 8 -4.92 23.46 -52.08
C ALA A 8 -4.71 23.53 -50.57
N ALA A 9 -4.51 24.72 -50.03
CA ALA A 9 -4.35 24.93 -48.58
C ALA A 9 -5.58 24.50 -47.76
N ARG A 10 -6.79 24.76 -48.27
CA ARG A 10 -8.04 24.30 -47.63
C ARG A 10 -8.20 22.77 -47.69
N ARG A 11 -7.76 22.11 -48.77
CA ARG A 11 -7.76 20.65 -48.87
C ARG A 11 -6.73 20.04 -47.90
N ALA A 12 -5.52 20.59 -47.83
CA ALA A 12 -4.48 20.12 -46.89
C ALA A 12 -4.94 20.22 -45.43
N ARG A 13 -5.59 21.34 -45.05
CA ARG A 13 -6.15 21.49 -43.69
C ARG A 13 -7.28 20.48 -43.41
N ARG A 14 -8.12 20.16 -44.39
CA ARG A 14 -9.18 19.14 -44.22
C ARG A 14 -8.58 17.75 -44.08
N PHE A 15 -7.56 17.41 -44.86
CA PHE A 15 -6.86 16.13 -44.72
C PHE A 15 -6.14 16.02 -43.36
N ALA A 16 -5.47 17.08 -42.91
CA ALA A 16 -4.85 17.09 -41.59
C ALA A 16 -5.86 16.95 -40.43
N LEU A 17 -7.03 17.58 -40.54
CA LEU A 17 -8.11 17.41 -39.57
C LEU A 17 -8.70 15.99 -39.59
N LEU A 18 -8.89 15.40 -40.75
CA LEU A 18 -9.38 14.03 -40.90
C LEU A 18 -8.40 12.99 -40.35
N THR A 19 -7.10 13.19 -40.58
CA THR A 19 -6.07 12.31 -40.01
C THR A 19 -6.01 12.41 -38.47
N VAL A 20 -6.09 13.61 -37.91
CA VAL A 20 -6.14 13.79 -36.45
C VAL A 20 -7.42 13.14 -35.89
N LEU A 21 -8.57 13.34 -36.53
CA LEU A 21 -9.83 12.73 -36.10
C LEU A 21 -9.77 11.19 -36.18
N ALA A 22 -9.17 10.62 -37.23
CA ALA A 22 -8.99 9.18 -37.39
C ALA A 22 -8.07 8.60 -36.30
N VAL A 23 -6.98 9.29 -35.98
CA VAL A 23 -6.06 8.89 -34.88
C VAL A 23 -6.77 8.93 -33.53
N VAL A 24 -7.54 9.99 -33.25
CA VAL A 24 -8.34 10.10 -32.02
C VAL A 24 -9.40 8.99 -31.95
N LEU A 25 -10.06 8.68 -33.08
CA LEU A 25 -11.06 7.60 -33.12
C LEU A 25 -10.41 6.23 -32.89
N VAL A 26 -9.25 5.96 -33.47
CA VAL A 26 -8.50 4.71 -33.25
C VAL A 26 -8.06 4.58 -31.80
N ILE A 27 -7.58 5.67 -31.19
CA ILE A 27 -7.23 5.69 -29.75
C ILE A 27 -8.48 5.46 -28.89
N ALA A 28 -9.61 6.10 -29.22
CA ALA A 28 -10.88 5.90 -28.49
C ALA A 28 -11.39 4.46 -28.64
N LEU A 29 -11.34 3.87 -29.83
CA LEU A 29 -11.70 2.48 -30.07
C LEU A 29 -10.74 1.50 -29.36
N ALA A 30 -9.46 1.78 -29.35
CA ALA A 30 -8.49 0.98 -28.60
C ALA A 30 -8.78 1.04 -27.07
N LEU A 31 -9.09 2.23 -26.54
CA LEU A 31 -9.45 2.39 -25.14
C LEU A 31 -10.79 1.69 -24.78
N THR A 32 -11.76 1.63 -25.70
CA THR A 32 -13.03 0.91 -25.46
C THR A 32 -12.89 -0.60 -25.65
N ALA A 33 -12.05 -1.05 -26.59
CA ALA A 33 -11.80 -2.48 -26.81
C ALA A 33 -11.01 -3.14 -25.67
N PHE A 34 -10.14 -2.38 -25.01
CA PHE A 34 -9.35 -2.86 -23.86
C PHE A 34 -9.90 -2.43 -22.48
N GLY A 35 -10.91 -1.52 -22.44
CA GLY A 35 -11.57 -1.07 -21.23
C GLY A 35 -12.80 -1.87 -20.80
N GLY A 36 -13.23 -2.83 -21.59
CA GLY A 36 -14.43 -3.62 -21.35
C GLY A 36 -14.19 -4.92 -20.60
N GLY A 37 -13.43 -4.89 -19.51
CA GLY A 37 -13.48 -5.94 -18.49
C GLY A 37 -14.82 -5.87 -17.77
N THR A 38 -15.86 -6.53 -18.30
CA THR A 38 -17.09 -6.80 -17.56
C THR A 38 -16.70 -7.51 -16.26
N ALA A 39 -16.73 -6.77 -15.16
CA ALA A 39 -16.83 -7.35 -13.83
C ALA A 39 -18.12 -8.19 -13.85
N ARG A 40 -18.01 -9.47 -14.18
CA ARG A 40 -19.03 -10.44 -13.82
C ARG A 40 -19.05 -10.46 -12.30
N ASN A 41 -20.00 -9.76 -11.71
CA ASN A 41 -20.46 -10.00 -10.36
C ASN A 41 -20.93 -11.46 -10.29
N LEU A 42 -19.99 -12.37 -10.07
CA LEU A 42 -20.29 -13.63 -9.43
C LEU A 42 -20.62 -13.25 -7.99
N ALA A 43 -21.91 -13.09 -7.71
CA ALA A 43 -22.41 -13.17 -6.36
C ALA A 43 -22.02 -14.56 -5.85
N VAL A 44 -20.82 -14.64 -5.27
CA VAL A 44 -20.42 -15.78 -4.45
C VAL A 44 -21.33 -15.70 -3.24
N LEU A 45 -22.31 -16.60 -3.19
CA LEU A 45 -23.08 -16.89 -2.00
C LEU A 45 -22.09 -17.01 -0.84
N SER A 46 -22.09 -16.00 0.02
CA SER A 46 -21.37 -15.99 1.28
C SER A 46 -22.00 -17.07 2.16
N VAL A 47 -21.52 -18.29 2.02
CA VAL A 47 -21.70 -19.29 3.08
C VAL A 47 -20.92 -18.71 4.26
N ALA A 48 -21.63 -18.29 5.29
CA ALA A 48 -21.05 -17.93 6.57
C ALA A 48 -20.21 -19.09 7.08
N ARG A 49 -18.92 -19.09 6.75
CA ARG A 49 -17.93 -19.96 7.37
C ARG A 49 -17.61 -19.33 8.71
N THR A 50 -18.06 -19.97 9.77
CA THR A 50 -17.53 -19.85 11.12
C THR A 50 -16.01 -19.73 11.06
N GLY A 51 -15.49 -18.61 11.59
CA GLY A 51 -14.15 -18.10 11.40
C GLY A 51 -13.01 -19.06 11.64
N VAL A 52 -12.42 -19.52 10.57
CA VAL A 52 -10.99 -19.78 10.56
C VAL A 52 -10.34 -18.43 10.24
N ALA A 53 -9.60 -17.87 11.20
CA ALA A 53 -8.79 -16.69 10.97
C ALA A 53 -7.88 -17.00 9.77
N THR A 54 -8.18 -16.42 8.61
CA THR A 54 -7.44 -16.70 7.39
C THR A 54 -6.15 -15.89 7.49
N GLN A 55 -5.03 -16.57 7.69
CA GLN A 55 -3.70 -15.94 7.70
C GLN A 55 -3.44 -15.28 6.34
N PRO A 56 -2.66 -14.18 6.31
CA PRO A 56 -2.23 -13.59 5.04
C PRO A 56 -1.37 -14.60 4.27
N TYR A 57 -1.59 -14.73 2.97
CA TYR A 57 -0.65 -15.49 2.15
C TYR A 57 0.62 -14.66 1.89
N PRO A 58 1.79 -15.31 1.65
CA PRO A 58 3.05 -14.62 1.50
C PRO A 58 3.01 -13.61 0.34
N GLN A 59 3.15 -12.31 0.66
CA GLN A 59 3.18 -11.22 -0.31
C GLN A 59 4.10 -10.13 0.21
N ILE A 60 5.20 -9.90 -0.49
CA ILE A 60 6.13 -8.81 -0.15
C ILE A 60 5.52 -7.48 -0.60
N VAL A 61 5.42 -6.53 0.32
CA VAL A 61 4.88 -5.19 0.08
C VAL A 61 5.96 -4.13 0.05
N ALA A 62 7.07 -4.31 0.79
CA ALA A 62 8.21 -3.40 0.78
C ALA A 62 9.53 -4.14 1.01
N VAL A 63 10.63 -3.49 0.60
CA VAL A 63 12.00 -4.01 0.80
C VAL A 63 12.89 -2.90 1.37
N ARG A 64 13.75 -3.26 2.34
CA ARG A 64 14.83 -2.41 2.82
C ARG A 64 16.11 -3.23 3.05
N GLY A 65 17.08 -3.12 2.14
CA GLY A 65 18.26 -3.98 2.17
C GLY A 65 17.89 -5.46 2.18
N PRO A 66 18.34 -6.25 3.19
CA PRO A 66 17.96 -7.66 3.29
C PRO A 66 16.53 -7.87 3.85
N VAL A 67 15.93 -6.85 4.47
CA VAL A 67 14.58 -6.96 5.06
C VAL A 67 13.52 -6.92 3.97
N ARG A 68 12.65 -7.94 3.97
CA ARG A 68 11.48 -8.07 3.10
C ARG A 68 10.23 -8.05 3.96
N LEU A 69 9.46 -6.96 3.87
CA LEU A 69 8.22 -6.81 4.64
C LEU A 69 7.09 -7.55 3.93
N GLN A 70 6.54 -8.57 4.59
CA GLN A 70 5.34 -9.26 4.14
C GLN A 70 4.08 -8.49 4.55
N MET A 71 2.99 -8.74 3.83
CA MET A 71 1.67 -8.22 4.16
C MET A 71 1.30 -8.61 5.60
N PRO A 72 1.04 -7.63 6.49
CA PRO A 72 0.76 -7.91 7.91
C PRO A 72 -0.70 -8.26 8.19
N VAL A 73 -1.60 -8.01 7.23
CA VAL A 73 -3.03 -8.35 7.34
C VAL A 73 -3.47 -9.23 6.18
N THR A 74 -4.60 -9.91 6.31
CA THR A 74 -5.13 -10.72 5.22
C THR A 74 -5.46 -9.85 4.00
N GLN A 75 -5.22 -10.34 2.79
CA GLN A 75 -5.49 -9.60 1.56
C GLN A 75 -6.97 -9.22 1.43
N SER A 76 -7.87 -10.07 1.95
CA SER A 76 -9.31 -9.80 1.94
C SER A 76 -9.74 -8.68 2.89
N ALA A 77 -8.95 -8.38 3.92
CA ALA A 77 -9.18 -7.30 4.87
C ALA A 77 -8.42 -6.01 4.49
N THR A 78 -7.44 -6.09 3.57
CA THR A 78 -6.66 -4.92 3.15
C THR A 78 -7.54 -3.95 2.37
N THR A 79 -7.64 -2.70 2.82
CA THR A 79 -8.44 -1.65 2.19
C THR A 79 -7.61 -0.77 1.25
N ALA A 80 -6.39 -0.42 1.66
CA ALA A 80 -5.40 0.27 0.83
C ALA A 80 -4.00 0.08 1.39
N ILE A 81 -2.98 0.42 0.59
CA ILE A 81 -1.58 0.47 1.02
C ILE A 81 -1.06 1.88 0.73
N GLY A 82 -0.52 2.54 1.75
CA GLY A 82 0.04 3.87 1.66
C GLY A 82 1.50 3.92 2.05
N TYR A 83 2.21 4.92 1.52
CA TYR A 83 3.58 5.24 1.95
C TYR A 83 3.70 6.73 2.20
N HIS A 84 4.38 7.10 3.28
CA HIS A 84 4.64 8.48 3.66
C HIS A 84 6.00 8.64 4.33
N SER A 85 6.37 9.88 4.64
CA SER A 85 7.53 10.15 5.47
C SER A 85 7.22 9.83 6.93
N ALA A 86 8.10 9.03 7.53
CA ALA A 86 8.03 8.73 8.95
C ALA A 86 8.82 9.76 9.78
N SER A 87 8.76 9.57 11.10
CA SER A 87 9.58 10.29 12.08
C SER A 87 11.08 10.11 11.85
N ASP A 88 11.89 10.96 12.47
CA ASP A 88 13.36 10.90 12.40
C ASP A 88 13.91 9.52 12.76
N GLY A 89 14.88 9.07 11.99
CA GLY A 89 15.55 7.79 12.17
C GLY A 89 14.96 6.62 11.40
N SER A 90 13.80 6.78 10.76
CA SER A 90 13.24 5.75 9.91
C SER A 90 13.90 5.71 8.53
N LEU A 91 14.17 4.51 8.05
CA LEU A 91 14.90 4.27 6.81
C LEU A 91 13.94 4.21 5.61
N PRO A 92 14.30 4.78 4.44
CA PRO A 92 13.49 4.69 3.24
C PRO A 92 13.23 3.24 2.84
N LEU A 93 11.98 2.95 2.50
CA LEU A 93 11.49 1.67 2.00
C LEU A 93 11.40 1.71 0.47
N ALA A 94 11.62 0.58 -0.19
CA ALA A 94 11.33 0.38 -1.60
C ALA A 94 9.97 -0.34 -1.73
N PRO A 95 8.89 0.36 -2.16
CA PRO A 95 7.58 -0.25 -2.36
C PRO A 95 7.61 -1.34 -3.41
N MET A 96 6.83 -2.39 -3.19
CA MET A 96 6.59 -3.44 -4.18
C MET A 96 5.21 -3.24 -4.81
N GLY A 97 5.17 -3.27 -6.14
CA GLY A 97 3.94 -3.07 -6.89
C GLY A 97 3.83 -1.70 -7.56
N ARG A 98 2.61 -1.38 -8.04
CA ARG A 98 2.36 -0.17 -8.83
C ARG A 98 1.83 0.95 -7.95
N GLN A 99 2.35 2.17 -8.14
CA GLN A 99 1.78 3.36 -7.51
C GLN A 99 0.44 3.74 -8.17
N GLY A 100 -0.63 3.88 -7.38
CA GLY A 100 -1.98 4.15 -7.87
C GLY A 100 -2.22 5.63 -8.22
N ASN A 101 -1.55 6.55 -7.51
CA ASN A 101 -1.70 8.01 -7.68
C ASN A 101 -0.55 8.66 -8.47
N GLU A 102 0.06 7.93 -9.38
CA GLU A 102 1.01 8.47 -10.35
C GLU A 102 0.33 9.41 -11.34
N GLY A 103 1.12 10.37 -11.89
CA GLY A 103 0.66 11.25 -12.97
C GLY A 103 0.20 10.47 -14.21
N VAL A 104 -0.69 11.08 -15.00
CA VAL A 104 -1.33 10.42 -16.17
C VAL A 104 -0.31 9.85 -17.15
N VAL A 105 0.82 10.54 -17.39
CA VAL A 105 1.89 10.11 -18.32
C VAL A 105 2.55 8.82 -17.85
N GLN A 106 2.89 8.73 -16.56
CA GLN A 106 3.52 7.58 -15.95
C GLN A 106 2.56 6.39 -15.91
N ARG A 107 1.28 6.64 -15.65
CA ARG A 107 0.22 5.63 -15.67
C ARG A 107 0.06 4.99 -17.04
N VAL A 108 0.10 5.78 -18.12
CA VAL A 108 0.05 5.28 -19.51
C VAL A 108 1.29 4.46 -19.85
N PHE A 109 2.48 4.93 -19.44
CA PHE A 109 3.73 4.20 -19.66
C PHE A 109 3.72 2.84 -18.96
N HIS A 110 3.31 2.78 -17.69
CA HIS A 110 3.19 1.52 -16.95
C HIS A 110 2.09 0.59 -17.49
N ALA A 111 1.00 1.12 -18.06
CA ALA A 111 -0.03 0.30 -18.70
C ALA A 111 0.46 -0.38 -19.99
N ILE A 112 1.43 0.24 -20.68
CA ILE A 112 1.95 -0.28 -21.95
C ILE A 112 3.16 -1.22 -21.71
N PHE A 113 4.03 -0.91 -20.75
CA PHE A 113 5.31 -1.59 -20.54
C PHE A 113 5.44 -2.28 -19.16
N GLY A 114 4.52 -2.01 -18.20
CA GLY A 114 4.51 -2.60 -16.87
C GLY A 114 3.80 -3.95 -16.88
N GLY A 115 4.53 -5.03 -16.64
CA GLY A 115 3.91 -6.34 -16.37
C GLY A 115 3.08 -6.26 -15.08
N SER A 116 1.84 -6.74 -15.11
CA SER A 116 0.98 -6.94 -13.95
C SER A 116 1.44 -8.19 -13.16
N GLY A 117 2.63 -8.13 -12.57
CA GLY A 117 3.02 -9.08 -11.53
C GLY A 117 2.07 -8.87 -10.34
N GLY A 118 1.53 -9.92 -9.73
CA GLY A 118 0.52 -9.94 -8.68
C GLY A 118 0.82 -9.16 -7.39
N HIS A 119 1.46 -8.01 -7.54
CA HIS A 119 1.78 -7.07 -6.47
C HIS A 119 0.63 -6.08 -6.28
N PRO A 120 0.38 -5.63 -5.03
CA PRO A 120 -0.71 -4.71 -4.73
C PRO A 120 -0.46 -3.31 -5.31
N VAL A 121 -1.54 -2.54 -5.46
CA VAL A 121 -1.47 -1.10 -5.75
C VAL A 121 -1.22 -0.36 -4.44
N TRP A 122 -0.29 0.60 -4.47
CA TRP A 122 0.02 1.44 -3.32
C TRP A 122 -0.11 2.94 -3.68
N TYR A 123 -0.27 3.77 -2.67
CA TYR A 123 -0.46 5.21 -2.80
C TYR A 123 0.62 5.98 -2.03
N ARG A 124 1.13 7.06 -2.63
CA ARG A 124 1.96 8.02 -1.91
C ARG A 124 1.03 8.98 -1.17
N LEU A 125 1.18 9.08 0.15
CA LEU A 125 0.30 9.88 1.00
C LEU A 125 0.81 11.32 1.18
N ASP A 126 2.12 11.55 1.06
CA ASP A 126 2.77 12.86 1.15
C ASP A 126 3.87 13.05 0.09
N GLY A 127 4.52 14.22 0.09
CA GLY A 127 5.64 14.54 -0.81
C GLY A 127 7.02 14.14 -0.29
N GLY A 128 7.10 13.53 0.89
CA GLY A 128 8.36 13.19 1.57
C GLY A 128 8.98 11.86 1.15
N SER A 129 9.89 11.35 1.99
CA SER A 129 10.49 10.04 1.82
C SER A 129 9.46 8.93 2.05
N LEU A 130 9.66 7.76 1.43
CA LEU A 130 8.80 6.60 1.64
C LEU A 130 9.38 5.77 2.80
N SER A 131 9.32 6.27 4.03
CA SER A 131 9.96 5.65 5.20
C SER A 131 8.97 4.99 6.18
N ALA A 132 7.68 5.19 5.98
CA ALA A 132 6.61 4.44 6.62
C ALA A 132 5.69 3.78 5.58
N LEU A 133 5.20 2.61 5.93
CA LEU A 133 4.23 1.81 5.17
C LEU A 133 2.98 1.67 6.02
N ASP A 134 1.85 2.19 5.53
CA ASP A 134 0.53 2.02 6.13
C ASP A 134 -0.24 0.95 5.39
N VAL A 135 -0.72 -0.06 6.11
CA VAL A 135 -1.59 -1.10 5.56
C VAL A 135 -2.96 -0.96 6.18
N GLY A 136 -3.90 -0.43 5.40
CA GLY A 136 -5.28 -0.17 5.80
C GLY A 136 -6.07 -1.46 6.00
N ALA A 137 -6.79 -1.52 7.12
CA ALA A 137 -7.74 -2.58 7.41
C ALA A 137 -8.75 -2.13 8.48
N PRO A 138 -9.97 -2.70 8.51
CA PRO A 138 -10.96 -2.36 9.53
C PRO A 138 -10.43 -2.57 10.95
N PRO A 139 -10.86 -1.73 11.93
CA PRO A 139 -10.51 -1.93 13.32
C PRO A 139 -10.85 -3.34 13.83
N GLY A 140 -9.94 -3.91 14.62
CA GLY A 140 -10.06 -5.29 15.13
C GLY A 140 -9.52 -6.35 14.17
N THR A 141 -9.13 -6.00 12.94
CA THR A 141 -8.46 -6.93 12.02
C THR A 141 -7.15 -7.44 12.62
N ASP A 142 -6.91 -8.76 12.54
CA ASP A 142 -5.69 -9.38 13.03
C ASP A 142 -4.47 -8.89 12.25
N VAL A 143 -3.42 -8.54 12.98
CA VAL A 143 -2.12 -8.11 12.46
C VAL A 143 -1.09 -9.18 12.74
N TYR A 144 -0.35 -9.58 11.70
CA TYR A 144 0.69 -10.60 11.75
C TYR A 144 2.08 -10.00 11.59
N ALA A 145 3.09 -10.68 12.10
CA ALA A 145 4.48 -10.25 11.93
C ALA A 145 4.83 -10.09 10.45
N PRO A 146 5.39 -8.95 10.01
CA PRO A 146 5.78 -8.73 8.62
C PRO A 146 7.13 -9.35 8.27
N VAL A 147 7.90 -9.80 9.26
CA VAL A 147 9.22 -10.43 9.12
C VAL A 147 9.38 -11.58 10.09
N ASP A 148 10.29 -12.50 9.79
CA ASP A 148 10.79 -13.47 10.75
C ASP A 148 11.78 -12.77 11.69
N GLY A 149 11.66 -12.97 12.99
CA GLY A 149 12.52 -12.29 13.95
C GLY A 149 12.09 -12.53 15.39
N THR A 150 12.61 -11.69 16.29
CA THR A 150 12.31 -11.73 17.73
C THR A 150 11.70 -10.41 18.17
N VAL A 151 10.66 -10.43 18.99
CA VAL A 151 10.09 -9.23 19.62
C VAL A 151 11.08 -8.65 20.61
N VAL A 152 11.56 -7.44 20.36
CA VAL A 152 12.54 -6.75 21.21
C VAL A 152 11.96 -5.59 22.02
N GLY A 153 10.72 -5.20 21.72
CA GLY A 153 10.02 -4.14 22.45
C GLY A 153 8.52 -4.18 22.28
N ILE A 154 7.80 -3.83 23.35
CA ILE A 154 6.36 -3.54 23.33
C ILE A 154 6.15 -2.30 24.18
N ALA A 155 5.76 -1.17 23.58
CA ALA A 155 5.60 0.10 24.25
C ALA A 155 4.23 0.74 23.95
N PRO A 156 3.71 1.65 24.80
CA PRO A 156 2.55 2.43 24.48
C PRO A 156 2.77 3.30 23.22
N PHE A 157 1.82 3.29 22.29
CA PHE A 157 1.76 4.28 21.23
C PHE A 157 0.96 5.50 21.73
N VAL A 158 1.61 6.66 21.78
CA VAL A 158 1.07 7.88 22.37
C VAL A 158 0.99 8.98 21.31
N VAL A 159 -0.20 9.56 21.12
CA VAL A 159 -0.45 10.71 20.27
C VAL A 159 -1.04 11.83 21.12
N ALA A 160 -0.47 13.02 21.06
CA ALA A 160 -0.93 14.19 21.85
C ALA A 160 -1.12 13.88 23.36
N GLY A 161 -0.24 13.08 23.95
CA GLY A 161 -0.28 12.72 25.37
C GLY A 161 -1.30 11.65 25.74
N LYS A 162 -2.03 11.09 24.78
CA LYS A 162 -3.00 10.00 25.00
C LYS A 162 -2.52 8.71 24.35
N ARG A 163 -2.77 7.59 25.01
CA ARG A 163 -2.42 6.26 24.49
C ARG A 163 -3.45 5.80 23.47
N PHE A 164 -2.99 5.47 22.28
CA PHE A 164 -3.78 4.95 21.16
C PHE A 164 -3.24 3.61 20.64
N GLY A 165 -3.24 2.63 21.51
CA GLY A 165 -2.67 1.33 21.19
C GLY A 165 -1.23 1.19 21.65
N SER A 166 -0.45 0.45 20.91
CA SER A 166 0.94 0.14 21.25
C SER A 166 1.81 0.09 19.99
N GLN A 167 3.10 0.17 20.23
CA GLN A 167 4.18 -0.13 19.33
C GLN A 167 4.70 -1.53 19.65
N VAL A 168 5.01 -2.30 18.61
CA VAL A 168 5.72 -3.60 18.72
C VAL A 168 6.95 -3.52 17.85
N ASP A 169 8.10 -3.78 18.44
CA ASP A 169 9.39 -3.77 17.78
C ASP A 169 9.89 -5.20 17.58
N ILE A 170 10.20 -5.54 16.32
CA ILE A 170 10.69 -6.86 15.92
C ILE A 170 12.09 -6.69 15.34
N GLN A 171 13.06 -7.40 15.88
CA GLN A 171 14.40 -7.49 15.30
C GLN A 171 14.41 -8.61 14.26
N PRO A 172 14.60 -8.30 12.95
CA PRO A 172 14.62 -9.32 11.91
C PRO A 172 15.80 -10.28 12.07
N GLN A 173 15.57 -11.57 11.91
CA GLN A 173 16.59 -12.61 12.03
C GLN A 173 17.73 -12.43 11.02
N ASN A 174 17.40 -11.99 9.79
CA ASN A 174 18.37 -11.78 8.70
C ASN A 174 19.03 -10.39 8.71
N ALA A 175 18.65 -9.50 9.63
CA ALA A 175 19.16 -8.14 9.72
C ALA A 175 19.16 -7.62 11.18
N PRO A 176 19.96 -8.16 12.08
CA PRO A 176 19.92 -7.83 13.51
C PRO A 176 20.34 -6.38 13.84
N SER A 177 20.94 -5.67 12.89
CA SER A 177 21.22 -4.23 13.00
C SER A 177 20.01 -3.33 12.73
N LEU A 178 18.87 -3.91 12.34
CA LEU A 178 17.64 -3.22 12.05
C LEU A 178 16.52 -3.67 13.00
N VAL A 179 15.50 -2.83 13.12
CA VAL A 179 14.27 -3.13 13.84
C VAL A 179 13.09 -2.73 12.94
N VAL A 180 12.10 -3.60 12.88
CA VAL A 180 10.81 -3.34 12.25
C VAL A 180 9.84 -2.95 13.35
N THR A 181 9.37 -1.72 13.31
CA THR A 181 8.44 -1.13 14.28
C THR A 181 7.03 -1.13 13.68
N LEU A 182 6.10 -1.76 14.38
CA LEU A 182 4.66 -1.69 14.06
C LEU A 182 3.97 -0.79 15.07
N THR A 183 3.15 0.15 14.62
CA THR A 183 2.37 1.04 15.48
C THR A 183 0.89 0.97 15.16
N GLN A 184 0.06 1.65 15.96
CA GLN A 184 -1.39 1.73 15.79
C GLN A 184 -2.10 0.36 15.92
N LEU A 185 -1.58 -0.48 16.79
CA LEU A 185 -2.15 -1.80 17.05
C LEU A 185 -2.41 -2.03 18.54
N ARG A 186 -3.36 -2.92 18.84
CA ARG A 186 -3.51 -3.53 20.17
C ARG A 186 -2.73 -4.83 20.14
N PRO A 187 -1.67 -4.97 20.97
CA PRO A 187 -0.87 -6.19 20.99
C PRO A 187 -1.72 -7.41 21.33
N ASP A 188 -1.35 -8.56 20.79
CA ASP A 188 -1.91 -9.83 21.21
C ASP A 188 -1.61 -10.08 22.70
N ALA A 189 -2.58 -10.58 23.44
CA ALA A 189 -2.44 -10.80 24.88
C ALA A 189 -1.39 -11.84 25.24
N ALA A 190 -1.05 -12.74 24.30
CA ALA A 190 -0.01 -13.76 24.48
C ALA A 190 1.38 -13.25 24.14
N LEU A 191 1.51 -12.18 23.33
CA LEU A 191 2.80 -11.69 22.85
C LEU A 191 3.68 -11.11 23.96
N ARG A 192 4.95 -11.49 24.00
CA ARG A 192 5.94 -11.03 24.98
C ARG A 192 7.23 -10.59 24.28
N VAL A 193 7.97 -9.70 24.92
CA VAL A 193 9.36 -9.40 24.53
C VAL A 193 10.18 -10.67 24.73
N GLY A 194 10.98 -11.01 23.72
CA GLY A 194 11.74 -12.25 23.62
C GLY A 194 11.07 -13.36 22.82
N ASP A 195 9.80 -13.20 22.42
CA ASP A 195 9.12 -14.19 21.59
C ASP A 195 9.65 -14.18 20.17
N ASP A 196 9.86 -15.36 19.60
CA ASP A 196 10.14 -15.52 18.19
C ASP A 196 8.84 -15.44 17.37
N VAL A 197 8.91 -14.70 16.27
CA VAL A 197 7.77 -14.50 15.35
C VAL A 197 8.12 -14.94 13.95
N VAL A 198 7.11 -15.50 13.28
CA VAL A 198 7.17 -15.95 11.88
C VAL A 198 6.26 -15.08 11.03
N SER A 199 6.83 -14.53 9.96
CA SER A 199 6.13 -13.63 9.04
C SER A 199 4.85 -14.25 8.46
N GLY A 200 3.77 -13.48 8.48
CA GLY A 200 2.45 -13.92 8.00
C GLY A 200 1.78 -15.01 8.82
N ARG A 201 2.39 -15.49 9.92
CA ARG A 201 1.86 -16.56 10.77
C ARG A 201 1.65 -16.18 12.23
N THR A 202 2.62 -15.52 12.84
CA THR A 202 2.52 -15.11 14.24
C THR A 202 1.68 -13.84 14.31
N LYS A 203 0.52 -13.91 14.99
CA LYS A 203 -0.31 -12.75 15.29
C LYS A 203 0.41 -11.90 16.34
N VAL A 204 0.61 -10.62 16.01
CA VAL A 204 1.25 -9.65 16.90
C VAL A 204 0.25 -8.68 17.53
N GLY A 205 -0.97 -8.61 16.98
CA GLY A 205 -2.01 -7.75 17.53
C GLY A 205 -3.23 -7.62 16.63
N SER A 206 -3.94 -6.52 16.79
CA SER A 206 -5.08 -6.12 15.93
C SER A 206 -5.10 -4.62 15.72
N VAL A 207 -5.63 -4.16 14.55
CA VAL A 207 -5.76 -2.75 14.17
C VAL A 207 -6.62 -1.99 15.17
N VAL A 208 -6.20 -0.78 15.56
CA VAL A 208 -6.93 0.12 16.47
C VAL A 208 -7.76 1.13 15.68
N ASP A 209 -8.94 1.51 16.18
CA ASP A 209 -9.73 2.63 15.67
C ASP A 209 -9.09 3.96 16.11
N LEU A 210 -8.43 4.65 15.18
CA LEU A 210 -7.85 5.98 15.35
C LEU A 210 -8.66 7.07 14.65
N SER A 211 -9.60 6.70 13.81
CA SER A 211 -10.37 7.61 12.96
C SER A 211 -11.15 8.67 13.76
N ARG A 212 -11.51 8.35 15.00
CA ARG A 212 -12.20 9.28 15.93
C ARG A 212 -11.29 10.36 16.52
N VAL A 213 -10.00 10.20 16.40
CA VAL A 213 -9.00 11.05 17.05
C VAL A 213 -8.24 11.88 16.06
N GLU A 214 -7.90 11.27 14.93
CA GLU A 214 -7.07 11.86 13.88
C GLU A 214 -7.60 11.47 12.51
N HIS A 215 -7.58 12.43 11.59
CA HIS A 215 -7.97 12.17 10.20
C HIS A 215 -6.88 11.39 9.50
N GLN A 216 -7.17 10.14 9.13
CA GLN A 216 -6.21 9.26 8.51
C GLN A 216 -5.99 9.65 7.04
N ALA A 217 -4.74 9.85 6.63
CA ALA A 217 -4.39 10.22 5.26
C ALA A 217 -4.82 9.13 4.25
N LEU A 218 -4.79 7.87 4.68
CA LEU A 218 -5.18 6.70 3.88
C LEU A 218 -6.67 6.70 3.51
N ALA A 219 -7.53 7.35 4.30
CA ALA A 219 -8.97 7.49 4.03
C ALA A 219 -9.29 8.12 2.66
N ARG A 220 -8.34 8.85 2.03
CA ARG A 220 -8.48 9.40 0.67
C ARG A 220 -8.51 8.32 -0.42
N TYR A 221 -8.05 7.12 -0.11
CA TYR A 221 -7.85 6.02 -1.06
C TYR A 221 -8.65 4.77 -0.69
N THR A 222 -9.48 4.85 0.34
CA THR A 222 -10.35 3.78 0.83
C THR A 222 -11.80 4.24 0.85
N ASN A 223 -12.73 3.31 1.06
CA ASN A 223 -14.15 3.61 1.32
C ASN A 223 -14.50 3.59 2.82
N ASP A 224 -13.48 3.51 3.67
CA ASP A 224 -13.59 3.47 5.13
C ASP A 224 -12.88 4.67 5.78
N ALA A 225 -12.72 4.65 7.09
CA ALA A 225 -12.07 5.72 7.85
C ALA A 225 -10.54 5.76 7.70
N GLY A 226 -9.94 4.79 7.01
CA GLY A 226 -8.50 4.71 6.77
C GLY A 226 -7.69 4.18 7.95
N ASP A 227 -8.33 3.49 8.91
CA ASP A 227 -7.60 2.84 10.00
C ASP A 227 -6.61 1.82 9.43
N HIS A 228 -5.43 1.72 10.05
CA HIS A 228 -4.32 0.95 9.50
C HIS A 228 -3.33 0.52 10.58
N VAL A 229 -2.45 -0.39 10.24
CA VAL A 229 -1.19 -0.61 10.93
C VAL A 229 -0.09 0.12 10.17
N SER A 230 0.74 0.90 10.89
CA SER A 230 1.90 1.57 10.29
C SER A 230 3.19 0.80 10.60
N ILE A 231 4.08 0.68 9.62
CA ILE A 231 5.31 -0.11 9.68
C ILE A 231 6.50 0.75 9.25
N GLU A 232 7.50 0.81 10.10
CA GLU A 232 8.76 1.50 9.86
C GLU A 232 9.94 0.55 10.03
N VAL A 233 11.07 0.86 9.38
CA VAL A 233 12.34 0.16 9.60
C VAL A 233 13.36 1.15 10.13
N ARG A 234 13.98 0.84 11.26
CA ARG A 234 14.94 1.71 11.95
C ARG A 234 16.24 0.97 12.23
N PRO A 235 17.38 1.68 12.39
CA PRO A 235 18.58 1.07 12.97
C PRO A 235 18.29 0.58 14.41
N SER A 236 18.83 -0.58 14.79
CA SER A 236 18.64 -1.11 16.15
C SER A 236 19.23 -0.20 17.24
N ALA A 237 20.25 0.59 16.91
CA ALA A 237 20.81 1.61 17.79
C ALA A 237 19.83 2.77 18.11
N ALA A 238 18.73 2.90 17.37
CA ALA A 238 17.68 3.89 17.64
C ALA A 238 16.64 3.41 18.66
N LEU A 239 16.70 2.16 19.12
CA LEU A 239 15.89 1.67 20.24
C LEU A 239 16.34 2.36 21.53
N VAL A 240 15.51 3.28 22.02
CA VAL A 240 15.67 3.80 23.38
C VAL A 240 15.07 2.74 24.31
N LEU A 241 15.92 1.99 24.97
CA LEU A 241 15.52 1.09 26.05
C LEU A 241 15.13 1.98 27.25
N ASN A 242 13.84 2.18 27.45
CA ASN A 242 13.28 2.80 28.66
C ASN A 242 12.97 1.74 29.71
#